data_b033f0ebeacbebf9685617ca39708664
#
_entry.id   b033f0ebeacbebf9685617ca39708664
#
_cell.length_a   1.000
_cell.length_b   1.000
_cell.length_c   1.000
_cell.angle_alpha   90.00
_cell.angle_beta   90.00
_cell.angle_gamma   90.00
#
_symmetry.space_group_name_H-M   'P 1'
#
loop_
_entity.id
_entity.type
_entity.pdbx_description
1 polymer ?
#
loop_
_entity_poly.entity_id
_entity_poly.type
_entity_poly.pdbx_seq_one_letter_code
_entity_poly.pdbx_strand_id
1 'polypeptide(L)'
;MTRSTTPEGLRETILTISRDLLNEGGPSSLSMREVARRAGCTHQAPYHYFRGREAILVALVEEGYRALERALREAREMSEGRAPQDTTRAAGHAYLACALANPGVFRIMFRS
;
A
#
# COMPACT_ATOMS: atom_id res chain seq x y z
N MET A 1 -11.61 -2.21 -21.69
CA MET A 1 -10.93 -2.93 -20.60
C MET A 1 -11.98 -3.49 -19.64
N THR A 2 -11.86 -4.73 -19.34
CA THR A 2 -12.83 -5.40 -18.47
C THR A 2 -12.43 -5.21 -17.01
N ARG A 3 -13.36 -4.73 -16.22
CA ARG A 3 -13.14 -4.67 -14.80
C ARG A 3 -13.40 -6.02 -14.17
N SER A 4 -12.66 -6.30 -13.11
CA SER A 4 -12.94 -7.48 -12.34
C SER A 4 -14.29 -7.32 -11.65
N THR A 5 -15.19 -8.28 -11.85
CA THR A 5 -16.48 -8.26 -11.19
C THR A 5 -16.51 -9.18 -9.98
N THR A 6 -15.41 -9.89 -9.72
CA THR A 6 -15.32 -10.76 -8.56
C THR A 6 -15.15 -9.91 -7.29
N PRO A 7 -15.64 -10.39 -6.15
CA PRO A 7 -15.45 -9.65 -4.89
C PRO A 7 -13.98 -9.36 -4.60
N GLU A 8 -13.13 -10.34 -4.81
CA GLU A 8 -11.69 -10.16 -4.57
C GLU A 8 -11.10 -9.10 -5.48
N GLY A 9 -11.54 -9.08 -6.75
CA GLY A 9 -11.07 -8.09 -7.70
C GLY A 9 -11.46 -6.69 -7.31
N LEU A 10 -12.67 -6.50 -6.82
CA LEU A 10 -13.14 -5.18 -6.41
C LEU A 10 -12.40 -4.71 -5.16
N ARG A 11 -12.15 -5.63 -4.21
CA ARG A 11 -11.39 -5.29 -3.02
C ARG A 11 -10.00 -4.76 -3.40
N GLU A 12 -9.33 -5.46 -4.32
CA GLU A 12 -8.00 -5.03 -4.77
C GLU A 12 -8.05 -3.72 -5.54
N THR A 13 -9.10 -3.53 -6.34
CA THR A 13 -9.28 -2.27 -7.05
C THR A 13 -9.42 -1.11 -6.07
N ILE A 14 -10.20 -1.32 -5.01
CA ILE A 14 -10.39 -0.30 -3.96
C ILE A 14 -9.05 0.05 -3.32
N LEU A 15 -8.25 -0.95 -2.99
CA LEU A 15 -6.95 -0.71 -2.36
C LEU A 15 -5.99 0.00 -3.30
N THR A 16 -5.98 -0.36 -4.58
CA THR A 16 -5.13 0.30 -5.57
C THR A 16 -5.50 1.76 -5.72
N ILE A 17 -6.81 2.05 -5.85
CA ILE A 17 -7.29 3.43 -5.96
C ILE A 17 -6.93 4.22 -4.71
N SER A 18 -7.07 3.59 -3.56
CA SER A 18 -6.78 4.26 -2.28
C SER A 18 -5.30 4.61 -2.16
N ARG A 19 -4.42 3.71 -2.60
CA ARG A 19 -2.98 4.00 -2.64
C ARG A 19 -2.69 5.20 -3.53
N ASP A 20 -3.32 5.23 -4.70
CA ASP A 20 -3.14 6.33 -5.63
C ASP A 20 -3.60 7.66 -5.03
N LEU A 21 -4.75 7.64 -4.36
CA LEU A 21 -5.27 8.83 -3.69
C LEU A 21 -4.30 9.33 -2.61
N LEU A 22 -3.76 8.41 -1.82
CA LEU A 22 -2.78 8.79 -0.79
C LEU A 22 -1.51 9.35 -1.40
N ASN A 23 -1.06 8.77 -2.52
CA ASN A 23 0.15 9.25 -3.18
C ASN A 23 -0.07 10.62 -3.83
N GLU A 24 -1.28 10.91 -4.30
CA GLU A 24 -1.61 12.17 -4.94
C GLU A 24 -1.77 13.31 -3.95
N GLY A 25 -2.50 13.09 -2.88
CA GLY A 25 -2.89 14.17 -2.00
C GLY A 25 -2.87 13.88 -0.51
N GLY A 26 -2.34 12.73 -0.12
CA GLY A 26 -2.26 12.36 1.28
C GLY A 26 -3.58 11.85 1.85
N PRO A 27 -3.62 11.66 3.18
CA PRO A 27 -4.80 11.04 3.82
C PRO A 27 -6.10 11.80 3.59
N SER A 28 -6.05 13.12 3.47
CA SER A 28 -7.27 13.90 3.26
C SER A 28 -7.91 13.66 1.90
N SER A 29 -7.15 13.09 0.95
CA SER A 29 -7.68 12.80 -0.38
C SER A 29 -8.50 11.52 -0.41
N LEU A 30 -8.37 10.69 0.59
CA LEU A 30 -9.04 9.39 0.64
C LEU A 30 -10.43 9.52 1.25
N SER A 31 -11.45 9.22 0.46
CA SER A 31 -12.82 9.15 0.95
C SER A 31 -13.52 7.99 0.29
N MET A 32 -14.50 7.43 0.99
CA MET A 32 -15.27 6.31 0.44
C MET A 32 -15.98 6.70 -0.85
N ARG A 33 -16.48 7.93 -0.91
CA ARG A 33 -17.15 8.43 -2.11
C ARG A 33 -16.21 8.51 -3.29
N GLU A 34 -15.03 9.06 -3.10
CA GLU A 34 -14.06 9.20 -4.19
C GLU A 34 -13.55 7.83 -4.65
N VAL A 35 -13.35 6.92 -3.72
CA VAL A 35 -12.96 5.54 -4.06
C VAL A 35 -14.02 4.90 -4.93
N ALA A 36 -15.28 5.00 -4.53
CA ALA A 36 -16.38 4.42 -5.30
C ALA A 36 -16.46 5.05 -6.69
N ARG A 37 -16.31 6.38 -6.77
CA ARG A 37 -16.36 7.08 -8.04
C ARG A 37 -15.28 6.57 -9.00
N ARG A 38 -14.06 6.48 -8.53
CA ARG A 38 -12.94 6.01 -9.37
C ARG A 38 -13.05 4.54 -9.73
N ALA A 39 -13.60 3.74 -8.82
CA ALA A 39 -13.80 2.32 -9.09
C ALA A 39 -14.96 2.07 -10.04
N GLY A 40 -15.80 3.08 -10.26
CA GLY A 40 -16.96 2.94 -11.13
C GLY A 40 -18.03 2.05 -10.54
N CYS A 41 -18.14 2.04 -9.22
CA CYS A 41 -19.15 1.24 -8.52
C CYS A 41 -20.10 2.17 -7.73
N THR A 42 -21.13 1.58 -7.14
CA THR A 42 -22.06 2.34 -6.33
C THR A 42 -21.38 2.79 -5.05
N HIS A 43 -21.94 3.85 -4.41
CA HIS A 43 -21.37 4.36 -3.17
C HIS A 43 -21.38 3.31 -2.05
N GLN A 44 -22.27 2.34 -2.12
CA GLN A 44 -22.38 1.29 -1.10
C GLN A 44 -21.40 0.15 -1.31
N ALA A 45 -20.94 -0.08 -2.54
CA ALA A 45 -20.12 -1.23 -2.85
C ALA A 45 -18.83 -1.32 -2.02
N PRO A 46 -18.07 -0.23 -1.81
CA PRO A 46 -16.86 -0.35 -0.99
C PRO A 46 -17.15 -0.79 0.44
N TYR A 47 -18.35 -0.49 0.96
CA TYR A 47 -18.69 -0.85 2.34
C TYR A 47 -18.89 -2.36 2.54
N HIS A 48 -18.95 -3.13 1.45
CA HIS A 48 -18.98 -4.58 1.56
C HIS A 48 -17.62 -5.14 1.98
N TYR A 49 -16.56 -4.37 1.79
CA TYR A 49 -15.19 -4.82 2.06
C TYR A 49 -14.52 -4.06 3.18
N PHE A 50 -14.89 -2.82 3.38
CA PHE A 50 -14.27 -1.94 4.37
C PHE A 50 -15.36 -1.16 5.07
N ARG A 51 -15.30 -1.10 6.39
CA ARG A 51 -16.31 -0.40 7.18
C ARG A 51 -16.30 1.09 6.89
N GLY A 52 -15.16 1.62 6.51
CA GLY A 52 -15.02 3.01 6.20
C GLY A 52 -13.56 3.30 5.85
N ARG A 53 -13.27 4.57 5.74
CA ARG A 53 -11.97 5.08 5.36
C ARG A 53 -10.84 4.54 6.23
N GLU A 54 -11.07 4.50 7.55
CA GLU A 54 -10.03 4.03 8.48
C GLU A 54 -9.65 2.57 8.24
N ALA A 55 -10.64 1.74 7.91
CA ALA A 55 -10.36 0.34 7.62
C ALA A 55 -9.49 0.18 6.39
N ILE A 56 -9.67 1.05 5.39
CA ILE A 56 -8.83 1.04 4.19
C ILE A 56 -7.41 1.44 4.57
N LEU A 57 -7.26 2.49 5.39
CA LEU A 57 -5.94 2.94 5.82
C LEU A 57 -5.20 1.84 6.58
N VAL A 58 -5.89 1.16 7.48
CA VAL A 58 -5.29 0.06 8.23
C VAL A 58 -4.81 -1.04 7.27
N ALA A 59 -5.65 -1.41 6.30
CA ALA A 59 -5.27 -2.44 5.35
C ALA A 59 -4.03 -2.04 4.54
N LEU A 60 -3.95 -0.79 4.12
CA LEU A 60 -2.81 -0.31 3.35
C LEU A 60 -1.54 -0.28 4.19
N VAL A 61 -1.65 0.13 5.45
CA VAL A 61 -0.50 0.15 6.35
C VAL A 61 0.01 -1.27 6.60
N GLU A 62 -0.91 -2.20 6.82
CA GLU A 62 -0.53 -3.60 7.02
C GLU A 62 0.18 -4.17 5.80
N GLU A 63 -0.33 -3.88 4.61
CA GLU A 63 0.31 -4.31 3.38
C GLU A 63 1.69 -3.67 3.23
N GLY A 64 1.79 -2.40 3.59
CA GLY A 64 3.04 -1.67 3.52
C GLY A 64 4.11 -2.28 4.40
N TYR A 65 3.75 -2.64 5.62
CA TYR A 65 4.70 -3.27 6.53
C TYR A 65 5.11 -4.66 6.04
N ARG A 66 4.17 -5.43 5.48
CA ARG A 66 4.51 -6.75 4.93
C ARG A 66 5.44 -6.63 3.73
N ALA A 67 5.21 -5.63 2.88
CA ALA A 67 6.06 -5.41 1.73
C ALA A 67 7.47 -5.00 2.15
N LEU A 68 7.56 -4.12 3.15
CA LEU A 68 8.85 -3.67 3.67
C LEU A 68 9.60 -4.84 4.31
N GLU A 69 8.92 -5.62 5.14
CA GLU A 69 9.53 -6.78 5.78
C GLU A 69 10.08 -7.76 4.75
N ARG A 70 9.29 -8.03 3.70
CA ARG A 70 9.71 -8.92 2.63
C ARG A 70 10.94 -8.38 1.90
N ALA A 71 10.93 -7.08 1.59
CA ALA A 71 12.04 -6.45 0.88
C ALA A 71 13.32 -6.49 1.71
N LEU A 72 13.21 -6.25 3.01
CA LEU A 72 14.38 -6.28 3.90
C LEU A 72 14.91 -7.71 4.05
N ARG A 73 14.00 -8.68 4.13
CA ARG A 73 14.40 -10.08 4.22
C ARG A 73 15.14 -10.51 2.95
N GLU A 74 14.61 -10.14 1.79
CA GLU A 74 15.27 -10.47 0.52
C GLU A 74 16.64 -9.82 0.42
N ALA A 75 16.75 -8.57 0.86
CA ALA A 75 18.02 -7.86 0.85
C ALA A 75 19.06 -8.59 1.74
N ARG A 76 18.61 -9.05 2.90
CA ARG A 76 19.49 -9.77 3.82
C ARG A 76 19.94 -11.11 3.23
N GLU A 77 19.00 -11.82 2.61
CA GLU A 77 19.32 -13.10 1.99
C GLU A 77 20.30 -12.95 0.85
N MET A 78 20.13 -11.91 0.03
CA MET A 78 21.04 -11.65 -1.07
C MET A 78 22.41 -11.20 -0.61
N SER A 79 22.52 -10.74 0.62
CA SER A 79 23.79 -10.27 1.18
C SER A 79 24.49 -11.33 2.03
N GLU A 80 23.94 -12.53 2.10
CA GLU A 80 24.54 -13.62 2.86
C GLU A 80 25.97 -13.89 2.38
N GLY A 81 26.88 -14.02 3.34
CA GLY A 81 28.28 -14.25 3.04
C GLY A 81 29.07 -13.01 2.67
N ARG A 82 28.40 -11.85 2.63
CA ARG A 82 29.06 -10.59 2.33
C ARG A 82 29.41 -9.85 3.60
N ALA A 83 30.18 -8.76 3.45
CA ALA A 83 30.55 -7.93 4.59
C ALA A 83 29.31 -7.27 5.21
N PRO A 84 29.35 -7.01 6.54
CA PRO A 84 28.21 -6.37 7.22
C PRO A 84 27.77 -5.06 6.59
N GLN A 85 28.71 -4.23 6.11
CA GLN A 85 28.34 -2.97 5.48
C GLN A 85 27.57 -3.17 4.19
N ASP A 86 27.81 -4.28 3.47
CA ASP A 86 27.06 -4.58 2.26
C ASP A 86 25.61 -4.92 2.59
N THR A 87 25.41 -5.65 3.69
CA THR A 87 24.07 -6.00 4.15
C THR A 87 23.31 -4.73 4.54
N THR A 88 23.96 -3.82 5.27
CA THR A 88 23.36 -2.56 5.67
C THR A 88 22.97 -1.72 4.47
N ARG A 89 23.85 -1.66 3.47
CA ARG A 89 23.58 -0.89 2.25
C ARG A 89 22.40 -1.47 1.50
N ALA A 90 22.36 -2.80 1.37
CA ALA A 90 21.24 -3.46 0.69
C ALA A 90 19.92 -3.21 1.39
N ALA A 91 19.92 -3.25 2.72
CA ALA A 91 18.73 -2.96 3.52
C ALA A 91 18.27 -1.52 3.32
N GLY A 92 19.23 -0.58 3.30
CA GLY A 92 18.92 0.82 3.06
C GLY A 92 18.29 1.06 1.69
N HIS A 93 18.81 0.39 0.67
CA HIS A 93 18.25 0.49 -0.69
C HIS A 93 16.85 -0.10 -0.75
N ALA A 94 16.63 -1.24 -0.08
CA ALA A 94 15.31 -1.88 -0.05
C ALA A 94 14.29 -0.99 0.65
N TYR A 95 14.68 -0.38 1.76
CA TYR A 95 13.84 0.54 2.51
C TYR A 95 13.45 1.73 1.63
N LEU A 96 14.43 2.32 0.98
CA LEU A 96 14.21 3.49 0.13
C LEU A 96 13.32 3.15 -1.05
N ALA A 97 13.51 1.98 -1.66
CA ALA A 97 12.69 1.55 -2.77
C ALA A 97 11.22 1.44 -2.37
N CYS A 98 10.95 0.91 -1.17
CA CYS A 98 9.58 0.83 -0.65
C CYS A 98 8.99 2.22 -0.43
N ALA A 99 9.79 3.14 0.13
CA ALA A 99 9.33 4.50 0.37
C ALA A 99 8.98 5.22 -0.92
N LEU A 100 9.78 5.01 -1.96
CA LEU A 100 9.57 5.67 -3.24
C LEU A 100 8.43 5.05 -4.04
N ALA A 101 8.19 3.76 -3.85
CA ALA A 101 7.13 3.06 -4.57
C ALA A 101 5.74 3.55 -4.15
N ASN A 102 5.55 3.78 -2.86
CA ASN A 102 4.26 4.23 -2.33
C ASN A 102 4.48 5.25 -1.23
N PRO A 103 4.87 6.47 -1.59
CA PRO A 103 5.23 7.48 -0.58
C PRO A 103 4.08 7.86 0.34
N GLY A 104 2.85 7.86 -0.18
CA GLY A 104 1.69 8.19 0.65
C GLY A 104 1.43 7.18 1.74
N VAL A 105 1.51 5.90 1.39
CA VAL A 105 1.35 4.81 2.36
C VAL A 105 2.52 4.82 3.34
N PHE A 106 3.73 4.96 2.83
CA PHE A 106 4.93 4.95 3.65
C PHE A 106 4.90 6.05 4.72
N ARG A 107 4.41 7.22 4.33
CA ARG A 107 4.29 8.34 5.27
C ARG A 107 3.34 8.00 6.42
N ILE A 108 2.23 7.33 6.11
CA ILE A 108 1.26 6.94 7.14
C ILE A 108 1.80 5.85 8.05
N MET A 109 2.57 4.90 7.50
CA MET A 109 3.15 3.81 8.28
C MET A 109 3.99 4.30 9.46
N PHE A 110 4.67 5.41 9.29
CA PHE A 110 5.58 5.92 10.31
C PHE A 110 5.09 7.21 10.98
N ARG A 111 3.81 7.47 10.84
CA ARG A 111 3.19 8.61 11.50
C ARG A 111 2.95 8.28 12.97
N SER A 112 3.37 9.17 13.84
CA SER A 112 3.12 8.98 15.27
C SER A 112 1.74 9.47 15.65
#